data_94d702e3464ce2bab1dd3d4991c03d42
#
_entry.id   94d702e3464ce2bab1dd3d4991c03d42
#
_cell.length_a   1.000
_cell.length_b   1.000
_cell.length_c   1.000
_cell.angle_alpha   90.00
_cell.angle_beta   90.00
_cell.angle_gamma   90.00
#
_symmetry.space_group_name_H-M   'P 1'
#
loop_
_entity.id
_entity.type
_entity.pdbx_description
1 polymer ?
#
loop_
_entity_poly.entity_id
_entity_poly.type
_entity_poly.pdbx_seq_one_letter_code
_entity_poly.pdbx_strand_id
1 'polypeptide(L)' 'MTFDTPKTTTTAVKPEQHHTKVAEHLEMAAKSHKEVAKLITANDHTAAQAHAKVAEEHLTKAKEHADLAKKAMPAAK' A
#
# COMPACT_ATOMS: atom_id res chain seq x y z
N MET A 1 7.03 -10.10 -22.04
CA MET A 1 6.66 -10.02 -21.52
C MET A 1 6.18 -9.69 -21.35
N THR A 2 6.25 -9.55 -21.43
CA THR A 2 5.78 -9.32 -21.02
C THR A 2 5.12 -8.81 -20.68
N PHE A 3 5.03 -8.75 -20.81
CA PHE A 3 4.40 -8.25 -20.27
C PHE A 3 3.70 -7.80 -20.02
N ASP A 4 3.57 -7.81 -20.22
CA ASP A 4 2.83 -7.40 -19.76
C ASP A 4 2.38 -6.70 -19.42
N THR A 5 2.38 -6.49 -19.78
CA THR A 5 1.98 -5.84 -19.33
C THR A 5 1.39 -5.08 -19.14
N PRO A 6 1.50 -4.64 -19.12
CA PRO A 6 0.87 -3.93 -18.77
C PRO A 6 0.05 -3.29 -18.89
N LYS A 7 -0.07 -3.10 -19.25
CA LYS A 7 -0.90 -2.44 -19.29
C LYS A 7 -1.85 -2.36 -18.65
N THR A 8 -1.62 -2.34 -18.50
CA THR A 8 -2.36 -2.36 -17.97
C THR A 8 -3.48 -2.05 -17.80
N THR A 9 -3.88 -2.21 -18.28
CA THR A 9 -5.11 -1.53 -18.15
C THR A 9 -5.79 -1.81 -16.85
N THR A 10 -6.33 -0.79 -16.27
CA THR A 10 -6.90 -0.93 -14.96
C THR A 10 -8.14 -1.80 -14.96
N THR A 11 -8.85 -1.80 -16.07
CA THR A 11 -10.06 -2.60 -16.14
C THR A 11 -9.78 -4.08 -16.12
N ALA A 12 -8.54 -4.44 -16.47
CA ALA A 12 -8.14 -5.84 -16.45
C ALA A 12 -7.70 -6.32 -15.09
N VAL A 13 -7.56 -5.43 -14.12
CA VAL A 13 -7.08 -5.80 -12.79
C VAL A 13 -8.20 -6.45 -12.01
N LYS A 14 -7.94 -7.64 -11.51
CA LYS A 14 -8.91 -8.41 -10.76
C LYS A 14 -8.91 -8.00 -9.30
N PRO A 15 -10.03 -8.22 -8.59
CA PRO A 15 -10.09 -7.86 -7.17
C PRO A 15 -8.98 -8.47 -6.34
N GLU A 16 -8.59 -9.71 -6.61
CA GLU A 16 -7.52 -10.33 -5.85
C GLU A 16 -6.19 -9.62 -6.05
N GLN A 17 -5.98 -9.02 -7.23
CA GLN A 17 -4.77 -8.25 -7.46
C GLN A 17 -4.77 -6.97 -6.65
N HIS A 18 -5.92 -6.33 -6.53
CA HIS A 18 -6.01 -5.15 -5.67
C HIS A 18 -5.77 -5.51 -4.21
N HIS A 19 -6.32 -6.64 -3.77
CA HIS A 19 -6.09 -7.08 -2.39
C HIS A 19 -4.62 -7.41 -2.14
N THR A 20 -3.94 -7.98 -3.14
CA THR A 20 -2.51 -8.22 -3.03
C THR A 20 -1.75 -6.91 -2.88
N LYS A 21 -2.13 -5.89 -3.64
CA LYS A 21 -1.49 -4.58 -3.51
C LYS A 21 -1.76 -3.96 -2.16
N VAL A 22 -2.98 -4.13 -1.64
CA VAL A 22 -3.29 -3.65 -0.30
C VAL A 22 -2.33 -4.27 0.71
N ALA A 23 -2.16 -5.59 0.65
CA ALA A 23 -1.28 -6.28 1.59
C ALA A 23 0.16 -5.77 1.47
N GLU A 24 0.64 -5.58 0.25
CA GLU A 24 2.01 -5.08 0.03
C GLU A 24 2.20 -3.70 0.63
N HIS A 25 1.24 -2.81 0.40
CA HIS A 25 1.37 -1.46 0.94
C HIS A 25 1.25 -1.44 2.45
N LEU A 26 0.40 -2.29 3.03
CA LEU A 26 0.28 -2.37 4.48
C LEU A 26 1.55 -2.91 5.10
N GLU A 27 2.20 -3.88 4.45
CA GLU A 27 3.47 -4.40 4.94
C GLU A 27 4.54 -3.31 4.92
N MET A 28 4.57 -2.53 3.87
CA MET A 28 5.54 -1.43 3.79
C MET A 28 5.25 -0.37 4.82
N ALA A 29 3.97 -0.07 5.05
CA ALA A 29 3.60 0.88 6.09
C ALA A 29 4.04 0.37 7.46
N ALA A 30 3.86 -0.93 7.71
CA ALA A 30 4.26 -1.51 8.98
C ALA A 30 5.77 -1.40 9.18
N LYS A 31 6.55 -1.67 8.13
CA LYS A 31 8.01 -1.54 8.21
C LYS A 31 8.41 -0.10 8.50
N SER A 32 7.76 0.85 7.82
CA SER A 32 8.07 2.25 8.04
C SER A 32 7.75 2.69 9.45
N HIS A 33 6.64 2.22 10.01
CA HIS A 33 6.28 2.56 11.38
C HIS A 33 7.26 1.97 12.38
N LYS A 34 7.75 0.75 12.14
CA LYS A 34 8.78 0.18 13.01
C LYS A 34 10.04 1.01 12.98
N GLU A 35 10.40 1.49 11.80
CA GLU A 35 11.57 2.36 11.67
C GLU A 35 11.36 3.68 12.40
N VAL A 36 10.15 4.24 12.30
CA VAL A 36 9.82 5.46 13.03
C VAL A 36 10.05 5.27 14.53
N ALA A 37 9.58 4.15 15.07
CA ALA A 37 9.74 3.88 16.49
C ALA A 37 11.21 3.84 16.89
N LYS A 38 12.03 3.18 16.06
CA LYS A 38 13.47 3.11 16.34
C LYS A 38 14.11 4.49 16.29
N LEU A 39 13.72 5.29 15.31
CA LEU A 39 14.31 6.60 15.13
C LEU A 39 13.91 7.56 16.25
N ILE A 40 12.68 7.45 16.72
CA ILE A 40 12.26 8.25 17.86
C ILE A 40 13.07 7.88 19.09
N THR A 41 13.26 6.59 19.32
CA THR A 41 14.08 6.12 20.43
C THR A 41 15.50 6.64 20.32
N ALA A 42 16.02 6.73 19.10
CA ALA A 42 17.36 7.25 18.87
C ALA A 42 17.41 8.77 18.82
N ASN A 43 16.29 9.45 19.03
CA ASN A 43 16.19 10.91 19.00
C ASN A 43 16.42 11.50 17.61
N ASP A 44 16.22 10.73 16.58
CA ASP A 44 16.36 11.20 15.19
C ASP A 44 14.99 11.56 14.65
N HIS A 45 14.48 12.70 15.07
CA HIS A 45 13.10 13.08 14.75
C HIS A 45 12.91 13.45 13.30
N THR A 46 13.94 13.99 12.67
CA THR A 46 13.85 14.33 11.25
C THR A 46 13.65 13.09 10.38
N ALA A 47 14.48 12.08 10.62
CA ALA A 47 14.32 10.82 9.89
C ALA A 47 13.02 10.13 10.24
N ALA A 48 12.61 10.23 11.52
CA ALA A 48 11.35 9.64 11.94
C ALA A 48 10.17 10.24 11.17
N GLN A 49 10.19 11.57 11.00
CA GLN A 49 9.11 12.24 10.26
C GLN A 49 9.09 11.81 8.81
N ALA A 50 10.25 11.64 8.20
CA ALA A 50 10.32 11.21 6.81
C ALA A 50 9.73 9.81 6.65
N HIS A 51 10.06 8.89 7.56
CA HIS A 51 9.52 7.55 7.49
C HIS A 51 8.03 7.51 7.80
N ALA A 52 7.58 8.37 8.70
CA ALA A 52 6.15 8.46 9.01
C ALA A 52 5.36 8.88 7.78
N LYS A 53 5.92 9.82 7.02
CA LYS A 53 5.28 10.27 5.79
C LYS A 53 5.17 9.15 4.77
N VAL A 54 6.23 8.37 4.63
CA VAL A 54 6.22 7.21 3.73
C VAL A 54 5.16 6.21 4.17
N ALA A 55 5.04 5.97 5.47
CA ALA A 55 4.03 5.07 5.98
C ALA A 55 2.63 5.55 5.61
N GLU A 56 2.40 6.86 5.75
CA GLU A 56 1.10 7.42 5.39
C GLU A 56 0.79 7.27 3.91
N GLU A 57 1.81 7.45 3.08
CA GLU A 57 1.63 7.27 1.64
C GLU A 57 1.23 5.84 1.31
N HIS A 58 1.87 4.87 1.96
CA HIS A 58 1.51 3.48 1.73
C HIS A 58 0.10 3.16 2.21
N LEU A 59 -0.30 3.74 3.34
CA LEU A 59 -1.65 3.55 3.84
C LEU A 59 -2.68 4.13 2.88
N THR A 60 -2.39 5.30 2.30
CA THR A 60 -3.28 5.91 1.32
C THR A 60 -3.41 5.01 0.09
N LYS A 61 -2.28 4.49 -0.40
CA LYS A 61 -2.30 3.58 -1.53
C LYS A 61 -3.08 2.31 -1.23
N ALA A 62 -2.89 1.77 -0.03
CA ALA A 62 -3.62 0.58 0.38
C ALA A 62 -5.11 0.85 0.37
N LYS A 63 -5.52 2.01 0.88
CA LYS A 63 -6.93 2.35 0.91
C LYS A 63 -7.49 2.50 -0.50
N GLU A 64 -6.74 3.13 -1.39
CA GLU A 64 -7.17 3.27 -2.77
C GLU A 64 -7.39 1.91 -3.42
N HIS A 65 -6.45 1.00 -3.24
CA HIS A 65 -6.60 -0.33 -3.80
C HIS A 65 -7.75 -1.09 -3.15
N ALA A 66 -7.95 -0.91 -1.85
CA ALA A 66 -9.07 -1.55 -1.16
C ALA A 66 -10.40 -1.08 -1.72
N ASP A 67 -10.50 0.24 -1.99
CA ASP A 67 -11.72 0.77 -2.58
C ASP A 67 -11.96 0.21 -3.98
N LEU A 68 -10.90 0.10 -4.76
CA LEU A 68 -11.00 -0.46 -6.10
C LEU A 68 -11.40 -1.94 -6.06
N ALA A 69 -10.83 -2.68 -5.11
CA ALA A 69 -11.17 -4.08 -4.96
C ALA A 69 -12.64 -4.25 -4.60
N LYS A 70 -13.12 -3.38 -3.74
CA LYS A 70 -14.51 -3.43 -3.31
C LYS A 70 -15.45 -3.21 -4.49
N LYS A 71 -15.12 -2.26 -5.35
CA LYS A 71 -15.94 -1.97 -6.52
C LYS A 71 -15.90 -3.10 -7.54
N ALA A 72 -14.77 -3.78 -7.63
CA ALA A 72 -14.58 -4.82 -8.64
C ALA A 72 -15.12 -6.17 -8.20
N MET A 73 -15.38 -6.36 -6.91
CA MET A 73 -15.87 -7.64 -6.43
C MET A 73 -17.31 -7.88 -6.89
N PRO A 74 -17.65 -9.14 -7.18
CA PRO A 74 -19.03 -9.44 -7.50
C PRO A 74 -19.93 -9.12 -6.32
N ALA A 75 -21.17 -8.81 -6.62
CA ALA A 75 -22.12 -8.49 -5.57
C ALA A 75 -22.23 -9.65 -4.61
N ALA A 76 -22.22 -9.34 -3.33
CA ALA A 76 -22.39 -10.37 -2.31
C ALA A 76 -23.84 -10.83 -2.28
N LYS A 77 -24.02 -12.07 -1.92
CA LYS A 77 -25.36 -12.62 -1.86
C LYS A 77 -25.91 -12.58 -0.49
#